data_505f0e2d7ec496960f4140bf670f513b
#
_entry.id   505f0e2d7ec496960f4140bf670f513b
#
_cell.length_a   1.000
_cell.length_b   1.000
_cell.length_c   1.000
_cell.angle_alpha   90.00
_cell.angle_beta   90.00
_cell.angle_gamma   90.00
#
_symmetry.space_group_name_H-M   'P 1'
#
loop_
_entity.id
_entity.type
_entity.pdbx_description
1 polymer ?
#
loop_
_entity_poly.entity_id
_entity_poly.type
_entity_poly.pdbx_seq_one_letter_code
_entity_poly.pdbx_strand_id
1 'polypeptide(L)'
;GNMGYARFDSNSLSNNGTSSSTGNIWAFVTQMAPIYPAYVRNADGSIMVDNNGIGMMDYGSGINAGMQRPFIADANPILDNKLNTRNSEGNAINGNAFVDITPIEGLKVTFNGAFNLDETRHSFVYNPYYGQFDSTGGTVDKYHTRTYDYNLQQLVSYARSFGDNNFDILLGHEYYDYRYYELGASKSQMFSQGNKELDGAIIDGQGASSYK
;
A
#
# COMPACT_ATOMS: atom_id res chain seq x y z
N GLY A 1 -19.17 -1.76 -25.10
CA GLY A 1 -18.51 -1.28 -23.89
C GLY A 1 -18.21 -2.43 -22.94
N ASN A 2 -17.32 -2.22 -22.02
CA ASN A 2 -17.03 -3.13 -20.92
C ASN A 2 -16.88 -2.35 -19.61
N MET A 3 -16.98 -3.07 -18.49
CA MET A 3 -16.73 -2.54 -17.17
C MET A 3 -16.05 -3.61 -16.34
N GLY A 4 -15.02 -3.25 -15.61
CA GLY A 4 -14.27 -4.11 -14.71
C GLY A 4 -14.24 -3.54 -13.30
N TYR A 5 -14.28 -4.44 -12.32
CA TYR A 5 -14.03 -4.13 -10.91
C TYR A 5 -13.03 -5.11 -10.35
N ALA A 6 -12.05 -4.62 -9.64
CA ALA A 6 -11.11 -5.42 -8.90
C ALA A 6 -11.00 -4.89 -7.47
N ARG A 7 -10.87 -5.80 -6.50
CA ARG A 7 -10.55 -5.48 -5.12
C ARG A 7 -9.34 -6.30 -4.69
N PHE A 8 -8.44 -5.68 -3.96
CA PHE A 8 -7.37 -6.38 -3.30
C PHE A 8 -7.32 -6.03 -1.81
N ASP A 9 -6.83 -6.97 -1.03
CA ASP A 9 -6.48 -6.82 0.37
C ASP A 9 -5.19 -7.59 0.58
N SER A 10 -4.15 -6.90 0.99
CA SER A 10 -2.79 -7.44 1.09
C SER A 10 -2.17 -7.08 2.41
N ASN A 11 -1.68 -8.09 3.12
CA ASN A 11 -0.80 -7.92 4.26
C ASN A 11 0.65 -8.16 3.81
N SER A 12 1.46 -7.14 3.89
CA SER A 12 2.84 -7.20 3.45
C SER A 12 3.81 -7.38 4.61
N LEU A 13 4.89 -8.11 4.37
CA LEU A 13 6.05 -8.13 5.23
C LEU A 13 6.85 -6.84 5.03
N SER A 14 7.58 -6.41 6.07
CA SER A 14 8.46 -5.26 5.96
C SER A 14 9.59 -5.55 4.96
N ASN A 15 9.69 -4.73 3.93
CA ASN A 15 10.75 -4.78 2.94
C ASN A 15 11.04 -3.38 2.41
N ASN A 16 11.73 -2.57 3.20
CA ASN A 16 12.05 -1.19 2.83
C ASN A 16 13.35 -1.03 2.03
N GLY A 17 13.80 -2.08 1.37
CA GLY A 17 14.85 -2.02 0.35
C GLY A 17 16.27 -1.69 0.85
N THR A 18 16.47 -1.45 2.13
CA THR A 18 17.80 -1.19 2.70
C THR A 18 18.45 -2.48 3.19
N SER A 19 19.72 -2.67 2.86
CA SER A 19 20.47 -3.91 3.14
C SER A 19 20.79 -4.13 4.63
N SER A 20 20.54 -3.16 5.48
CA SER A 20 20.99 -3.18 6.88
C SER A 20 19.90 -2.95 7.89
N SER A 21 18.64 -3.08 7.55
CA SER A 21 17.63 -2.64 8.47
C SER A 21 16.81 -3.76 9.05
N THR A 22 16.39 -3.48 10.26
CA THR A 22 15.31 -4.13 10.98
C THR A 22 14.04 -4.30 10.13
N GLY A 23 13.90 -3.54 9.05
CA GLY A 23 12.77 -3.57 8.15
C GLY A 23 12.92 -4.44 6.90
N ASN A 24 14.04 -5.14 6.72
CA ASN A 24 14.25 -5.99 5.55
C ASN A 24 14.36 -7.47 5.96
N ILE A 25 13.32 -8.24 5.67
CA ILE A 25 13.27 -9.66 6.03
C ILE A 25 14.36 -10.48 5.33
N TRP A 26 14.68 -10.16 4.10
CA TRP A 26 15.74 -10.88 3.37
C TRP A 26 17.11 -10.61 3.96
N ALA A 27 17.39 -9.37 4.33
CA ALA A 27 18.63 -9.04 5.04
C ALA A 27 18.70 -9.78 6.39
N PHE A 28 17.59 -9.85 7.11
CA PHE A 28 17.53 -10.59 8.37
C PHE A 28 17.82 -12.08 8.17
N VAL A 29 17.12 -12.73 7.24
CA VAL A 29 17.26 -14.18 7.01
C VAL A 29 18.66 -14.57 6.56
N THR A 30 19.32 -13.72 5.77
CA THR A 30 20.66 -14.00 5.25
C THR A 30 21.79 -13.69 6.24
N GLN A 31 21.57 -12.80 7.20
CA GLN A 31 22.60 -12.34 8.13
C GLN A 31 22.42 -12.89 9.54
N MET A 32 21.21 -13.35 9.89
CA MET A 32 20.95 -13.88 11.23
C MET A 32 21.38 -15.33 11.36
N ALA A 33 22.24 -15.59 12.32
CA ALA A 33 22.63 -16.96 12.62
C ALA A 33 21.46 -17.72 13.28
N PRO A 34 21.25 -19.00 12.92
CA PRO A 34 20.12 -19.80 13.41
C PRO A 34 20.17 -20.11 14.92
N ILE A 35 21.26 -19.79 15.58
CA ILE A 35 21.42 -19.96 17.04
C ILE A 35 20.61 -18.95 17.85
N TYR A 36 20.22 -17.82 17.27
CA TYR A 36 19.45 -16.81 17.98
C TYR A 36 17.98 -17.18 18.04
N PRO A 37 17.39 -17.27 19.26
CA PRO A 37 16.01 -17.68 19.41
C PRO A 37 15.03 -16.54 19.06
N ALA A 38 13.78 -16.89 18.72
CA ALA A 38 12.73 -15.91 18.53
C ALA A 38 12.19 -15.34 19.86
N TYR A 39 12.22 -16.14 20.93
CA TYR A 39 11.73 -15.76 22.25
C TYR A 39 12.82 -15.95 23.31
N VAL A 40 12.81 -15.07 24.30
CA VAL A 40 13.61 -15.28 25.53
C VAL A 40 13.01 -16.44 26.30
N ARG A 41 13.88 -17.32 26.81
CA ARG A 41 13.45 -18.51 27.54
C ARG A 41 14.01 -18.53 28.97
N ASN A 42 13.19 -19.08 29.86
CA ASN A 42 13.61 -19.44 31.21
C ASN A 42 14.58 -20.64 31.18
N ALA A 43 15.21 -20.90 32.28
CA ALA A 43 16.16 -22.04 32.43
C ALA A 43 15.51 -23.41 32.20
N ASP A 44 14.19 -23.53 32.41
CA ASP A 44 13.39 -24.73 32.14
C ASP A 44 12.96 -24.87 30.67
N GLY A 45 13.34 -23.89 29.80
CA GLY A 45 12.97 -23.86 28.39
C GLY A 45 11.61 -23.23 28.08
N SER A 46 10.81 -22.86 29.08
CA SER A 46 9.55 -22.14 28.87
C SER A 46 9.82 -20.72 28.32
N ILE A 47 8.84 -20.17 27.60
CA ILE A 47 8.93 -18.78 27.13
C ILE A 47 8.74 -17.85 28.33
N MET A 48 9.65 -16.91 28.51
CA MET A 48 9.51 -15.87 29.52
C MET A 48 8.37 -14.93 29.09
N VAL A 49 7.55 -14.53 30.04
CA VAL A 49 6.40 -13.64 29.81
C VAL A 49 6.66 -12.29 30.47
N ASP A 50 6.34 -11.22 29.79
CA ASP A 50 6.47 -9.85 30.32
C ASP A 50 5.28 -9.42 31.19
N ASN A 51 5.34 -8.22 31.71
CA ASN A 51 4.29 -7.65 32.57
C ASN A 51 2.95 -7.42 31.83
N ASN A 52 2.93 -7.48 30.49
CA ASN A 52 1.74 -7.37 29.68
C ASN A 52 1.12 -8.73 29.33
N GLY A 53 1.70 -9.82 29.85
CA GLY A 53 1.29 -11.18 29.52
C GLY A 53 1.74 -11.64 28.13
N ILE A 54 2.68 -10.94 27.51
CA ILE A 54 3.20 -11.24 26.18
C ILE A 54 4.52 -12.02 26.33
N GLY A 55 4.68 -13.09 25.56
CA GLY A 55 5.96 -13.81 25.52
C GLY A 55 7.09 -12.86 25.13
N MET A 56 8.09 -12.74 25.98
CA MET A 56 9.22 -11.84 25.77
C MET A 56 9.97 -12.24 24.50
N MET A 57 10.15 -11.27 23.63
CA MET A 57 10.68 -11.47 22.31
C MET A 57 12.17 -11.14 22.28
N ASP A 58 12.95 -11.96 21.60
CA ASP A 58 14.38 -11.72 21.46
C ASP A 58 14.63 -10.82 20.24
N TYR A 59 14.86 -9.54 20.50
CA TYR A 59 15.26 -8.57 19.48
C TYR A 59 16.78 -8.34 19.45
N GLY A 60 17.53 -9.03 20.31
CA GLY A 60 18.98 -8.95 20.31
C GLY A 60 19.57 -7.66 20.90
N SER A 61 18.75 -6.80 21.47
CA SER A 61 19.19 -5.65 22.24
C SER A 61 19.08 -5.93 23.73
N GLY A 62 20.02 -5.39 24.52
CA GLY A 62 20.03 -5.58 25.98
C GLY A 62 18.82 -4.95 26.70
N ILE A 63 18.07 -4.06 26.05
CA ILE A 63 16.91 -3.39 26.62
C ILE A 63 15.67 -4.27 26.57
N ASN A 64 15.51 -5.03 25.49
CA ASN A 64 14.33 -5.86 25.27
C ASN A 64 14.52 -7.31 25.71
N ALA A 65 15.48 -7.57 26.56
CA ALA A 65 15.93 -8.88 26.96
C ALA A 65 16.26 -9.79 25.77
N GLY A 66 17.26 -10.61 25.90
CA GLY A 66 17.64 -11.52 24.85
C GLY A 66 19.15 -11.60 24.68
N MET A 67 19.55 -12.46 23.76
CA MET A 67 20.95 -12.66 23.45
C MET A 67 21.46 -11.49 22.60
N GLN A 68 22.47 -10.78 23.08
CA GLN A 68 23.07 -9.69 22.33
C GLN A 68 23.64 -10.22 21.01
N ARG A 69 23.29 -9.55 19.91
CA ARG A 69 23.72 -9.88 18.56
C ARG A 69 24.73 -8.86 18.05
N PRO A 70 25.73 -9.32 17.30
CA PRO A 70 26.72 -8.43 16.68
C PRO A 70 26.13 -7.64 15.49
N PHE A 71 25.02 -8.12 14.90
CA PHE A 71 24.34 -7.48 13.76
C PHE A 71 22.84 -7.58 13.95
N ILE A 72 22.13 -6.67 13.30
CA ILE A 72 20.67 -6.64 13.24
C ILE A 72 20.07 -6.76 14.65
N ALA A 73 20.57 -5.94 15.54
CA ALA A 73 19.89 -5.65 16.81
C ALA A 73 18.56 -4.95 16.52
N ASP A 74 17.59 -5.08 17.42
CA ASP A 74 16.27 -4.48 17.35
C ASP A 74 15.39 -4.98 16.18
N ALA A 75 15.66 -6.18 15.67
CA ALA A 75 14.83 -6.84 14.66
C ALA A 75 14.43 -8.25 15.05
N ASN A 76 13.16 -8.56 14.85
CA ASN A 76 12.65 -9.93 14.89
C ASN A 76 11.47 -10.06 13.93
N PRO A 77 11.70 -10.35 12.65
CA PRO A 77 10.66 -10.34 11.64
C PRO A 77 9.53 -11.34 11.87
N ILE A 78 9.79 -12.43 12.60
CA ILE A 78 8.74 -13.39 12.97
C ILE A 78 7.72 -12.74 13.88
N LEU A 79 8.20 -11.95 14.83
CA LEU A 79 7.38 -11.33 15.86
C LEU A 79 6.85 -9.97 15.42
N ASP A 80 7.64 -9.22 14.65
CA ASP A 80 7.17 -8.01 13.98
C ASP A 80 5.95 -8.32 13.10
N ASN A 81 5.98 -9.44 12.39
CA ASN A 81 4.85 -9.85 11.56
C ASN A 81 3.61 -10.28 12.37
N LYS A 82 3.77 -10.65 13.64
CA LYS A 82 2.65 -10.96 14.55
C LYS A 82 2.07 -9.73 15.22
N LEU A 83 2.93 -8.79 15.59
CA LEU A 83 2.54 -7.60 16.38
C LEU A 83 2.25 -6.39 15.51
N ASN A 84 2.94 -6.24 14.39
CA ASN A 84 2.77 -5.13 13.49
C ASN A 84 1.73 -5.47 12.41
N THR A 85 1.07 -4.45 11.92
CA THR A 85 0.15 -4.57 10.78
C THR A 85 0.70 -3.75 9.63
N ARG A 86 0.75 -4.33 8.44
CA ARG A 86 1.09 -3.64 7.19
C ARG A 86 0.08 -4.06 6.14
N ASN A 87 -1.10 -3.51 6.27
CA ASN A 87 -2.22 -3.81 5.39
C ASN A 87 -2.35 -2.75 4.30
N SER A 88 -2.65 -3.20 3.11
CA SER A 88 -3.02 -2.37 1.97
C SER A 88 -4.26 -2.97 1.33
N GLU A 89 -5.34 -2.20 1.29
CA GLU A 89 -6.57 -2.58 0.61
C GLU A 89 -6.90 -1.57 -0.47
N GLY A 90 -7.45 -2.03 -1.57
CA GLY A 90 -7.81 -1.13 -2.65
C GLY A 90 -8.93 -1.63 -3.51
N ASN A 91 -9.51 -0.70 -4.24
CA ASN A 91 -10.56 -0.93 -5.21
C ASN A 91 -10.17 -0.25 -6.53
N ALA A 92 -10.29 -0.97 -7.62
CA ALA A 92 -10.10 -0.45 -8.95
C ALA A 92 -11.39 -0.65 -9.77
N ILE A 93 -11.87 0.40 -10.39
CA ILE A 93 -13.01 0.37 -11.31
C ILE A 93 -12.54 0.96 -12.63
N ASN A 94 -12.75 0.25 -13.70
CA ASN A 94 -12.50 0.74 -15.04
C ASN A 94 -13.67 0.45 -15.94
N GLY A 95 -13.82 1.27 -16.95
CA GLY A 95 -14.88 1.04 -17.94
C GLY A 95 -14.62 1.81 -19.22
N ASN A 96 -15.14 1.27 -20.30
CA ASN A 96 -15.21 1.99 -21.56
C ASN A 96 -16.52 1.69 -22.29
N ALA A 97 -16.94 2.66 -23.06
CA ALA A 97 -18.08 2.56 -23.94
C ALA A 97 -17.83 3.35 -25.23
N PHE A 98 -18.44 2.92 -26.31
CA PHE A 98 -18.42 3.68 -27.56
C PHE A 98 -19.79 3.67 -28.23
N VAL A 99 -20.03 4.67 -29.02
CA VAL A 99 -21.20 4.81 -29.86
C VAL A 99 -20.76 5.20 -31.26
N ASP A 100 -21.19 4.42 -32.25
CA ASP A 100 -20.99 4.68 -33.66
C ASP A 100 -22.28 5.13 -34.28
N ILE A 101 -22.25 6.24 -35.01
CA ILE A 101 -23.38 6.80 -35.74
C ILE A 101 -22.97 6.94 -37.20
N THR A 102 -23.77 6.40 -38.09
CA THR A 102 -23.57 6.51 -39.54
C THR A 102 -24.76 7.27 -40.16
N PRO A 103 -24.71 8.61 -40.15
CA PRO A 103 -25.85 9.44 -40.53
C PRO A 103 -26.11 9.42 -42.05
N ILE A 104 -25.06 9.26 -42.86
CA ILE A 104 -25.11 9.13 -44.29
C ILE A 104 -24.04 8.13 -44.77
N GLU A 105 -24.18 7.64 -45.98
CA GLU A 105 -23.19 6.74 -46.58
C GLU A 105 -21.80 7.39 -46.64
N GLY A 106 -20.83 6.63 -46.16
CA GLY A 106 -19.42 7.06 -46.07
C GLY A 106 -19.06 7.90 -44.84
N LEU A 107 -20.03 8.46 -44.10
CA LEU A 107 -19.77 9.26 -42.90
C LEU A 107 -20.05 8.45 -41.65
N LYS A 108 -19.01 8.30 -40.80
CA LYS A 108 -19.09 7.64 -39.48
C LYS A 108 -18.63 8.61 -38.40
N VAL A 109 -19.42 8.76 -37.37
CA VAL A 109 -19.08 9.51 -36.16
C VAL A 109 -19.00 8.54 -35.00
N THR A 110 -17.84 8.51 -34.32
CA THR A 110 -17.59 7.63 -33.18
C THR A 110 -17.35 8.48 -31.92
N PHE A 111 -18.05 8.16 -30.87
CA PHE A 111 -17.81 8.67 -29.53
C PHE A 111 -17.26 7.56 -28.69
N ASN A 112 -16.02 7.68 -28.19
CA ASN A 112 -15.42 6.78 -27.23
C ASN A 112 -15.35 7.47 -25.87
N GLY A 113 -15.70 6.74 -24.82
CA GLY A 113 -15.50 7.17 -23.43
C GLY A 113 -14.83 6.05 -22.64
N ALA A 114 -13.80 6.39 -21.88
CA ALA A 114 -13.16 5.49 -20.94
C ALA A 114 -12.95 6.20 -19.61
N PHE A 115 -13.04 5.45 -18.52
CA PHE A 115 -12.68 5.94 -17.20
C PHE A 115 -11.95 4.88 -16.40
N ASN A 116 -11.05 5.32 -15.51
CA ASN A 116 -10.40 4.51 -14.51
C ASN A 116 -10.51 5.20 -13.15
N LEU A 117 -10.76 4.43 -12.13
CA LEU A 117 -10.71 4.86 -10.74
C LEU A 117 -9.93 3.82 -9.97
N ASP A 118 -8.90 4.27 -9.24
CA ASP A 118 -8.09 3.44 -8.36
C ASP A 118 -8.02 4.10 -6.98
N GLU A 119 -8.36 3.36 -5.96
CA GLU A 119 -8.36 3.81 -4.58
C GLU A 119 -7.59 2.81 -3.72
N THR A 120 -6.58 3.27 -3.00
CA THR A 120 -5.79 2.44 -2.10
C THR A 120 -5.70 3.07 -0.72
N ARG A 121 -5.90 2.24 0.31
CA ARG A 121 -5.75 2.58 1.72
C ARG A 121 -4.64 1.73 2.31
N HIS A 122 -3.69 2.40 2.94
CA HIS A 122 -2.61 1.76 3.68
C HIS A 122 -2.83 1.96 5.17
N SER A 123 -2.67 0.89 5.94
CA SER A 123 -2.71 0.90 7.38
C SER A 123 -1.46 0.23 7.92
N PHE A 124 -0.53 1.01 8.44
CA PHE A 124 0.69 0.52 9.06
C PHE A 124 0.61 0.79 10.56
N VAL A 125 0.72 -0.26 11.34
CA VAL A 125 0.67 -0.19 12.79
C VAL A 125 1.86 -0.94 13.35
N TYR A 126 2.68 -0.24 14.10
CA TYR A 126 3.85 -0.78 14.76
C TYR A 126 3.59 -0.85 16.27
N ASN A 127 3.84 -1.99 16.83
CA ASN A 127 3.51 -2.30 18.21
C ASN A 127 4.31 -1.43 19.20
N PRO A 128 3.73 -1.11 20.38
CA PRO A 128 4.37 -0.30 21.39
C PRO A 128 5.31 -1.08 22.33
N TYR A 129 5.42 -2.41 22.20
CA TYR A 129 6.05 -3.24 23.22
C TYR A 129 7.48 -3.64 22.89
N TYR A 130 7.76 -3.89 21.61
CA TYR A 130 9.03 -4.46 21.16
C TYR A 130 9.45 -3.90 19.81
N GLY A 131 10.77 -3.89 19.58
CA GLY A 131 11.36 -3.56 18.30
C GLY A 131 11.62 -2.07 18.11
N GLN A 132 11.66 -1.65 16.89
CA GLN A 132 12.12 -0.33 16.49
C GLN A 132 11.27 0.84 17.06
N PHE A 133 10.00 0.59 17.34
CA PHE A 133 9.03 1.63 17.72
C PHE A 133 8.59 1.56 19.20
N ASP A 134 9.23 0.73 20.01
CA ASP A 134 8.95 0.64 21.44
C ASP A 134 9.21 1.96 22.16
N SER A 135 10.33 2.62 21.87
CA SER A 135 10.71 3.91 22.46
C SER A 135 9.73 5.04 22.13
N THR A 136 8.98 4.91 21.04
CA THR A 136 7.93 5.88 20.66
C THR A 136 6.54 5.47 21.17
N GLY A 137 6.43 4.34 21.85
CA GLY A 137 5.16 3.79 22.31
C GLY A 137 4.29 3.29 21.18
N GLY A 138 4.89 2.82 20.09
CA GLY A 138 4.20 2.38 18.88
C GLY A 138 3.73 3.51 17.97
N THR A 139 3.43 3.19 16.71
CA THR A 139 2.94 4.15 15.73
C THR A 139 1.78 3.62 14.92
N VAL A 140 0.91 4.51 14.50
CA VAL A 140 -0.18 4.26 13.57
C VAL A 140 -0.05 5.23 12.40
N ASP A 141 0.16 4.69 11.21
CA ASP A 141 0.24 5.44 9.97
C ASP A 141 -0.90 5.03 9.05
N LYS A 142 -1.64 6.01 8.57
CA LYS A 142 -2.74 5.82 7.62
C LYS A 142 -2.52 6.68 6.39
N TYR A 143 -2.60 6.06 5.21
CA TYR A 143 -2.51 6.73 3.94
C TYR A 143 -3.69 6.32 3.07
N HIS A 144 -4.25 7.29 2.37
CA HIS A 144 -5.30 7.07 1.40
C HIS A 144 -4.92 7.78 0.11
N THR A 145 -4.78 7.01 -0.96
CA THR A 145 -4.54 7.50 -2.30
C THR A 145 -5.73 7.20 -3.18
N ARG A 146 -6.08 8.14 -4.03
CA ARG A 146 -7.13 7.98 -5.02
C ARG A 146 -6.72 8.63 -6.32
N THR A 147 -6.73 7.86 -7.39
CA THR A 147 -6.56 8.32 -8.74
C THR A 147 -7.84 8.10 -9.53
N TYR A 148 -8.20 9.05 -10.34
CA TYR A 148 -9.17 8.81 -11.38
C TYR A 148 -8.82 9.58 -12.64
N ASP A 149 -9.06 8.96 -13.74
CA ASP A 149 -8.89 9.54 -15.06
C ASP A 149 -10.08 9.20 -15.95
N TYR A 150 -10.32 10.05 -16.90
CA TYR A 150 -11.25 9.78 -17.96
C TYR A 150 -10.77 10.34 -19.29
N ASN A 151 -11.09 9.60 -20.34
CA ASN A 151 -10.75 9.91 -21.71
C ASN A 151 -12.03 9.94 -22.55
N LEU A 152 -12.23 11.02 -23.25
CA LEU A 152 -13.36 11.20 -24.17
C LEU A 152 -12.81 11.51 -25.54
N GLN A 153 -13.13 10.65 -26.52
CA GLN A 153 -12.69 10.83 -27.91
C GLN A 153 -13.91 10.97 -28.83
N GLN A 154 -13.81 11.91 -29.72
CA GLN A 154 -14.76 12.13 -30.82
C GLN A 154 -14.01 11.96 -32.13
N LEU A 155 -14.45 11.02 -32.93
CA LEU A 155 -13.86 10.72 -34.23
C LEU A 155 -14.89 10.89 -35.32
N VAL A 156 -14.51 11.56 -36.40
CA VAL A 156 -15.33 11.69 -37.60
C VAL A 156 -14.53 11.13 -38.77
N SER A 157 -15.02 10.09 -39.38
CA SER A 157 -14.42 9.52 -40.58
C SER A 157 -15.38 9.65 -41.78
N TYR A 158 -14.84 10.04 -42.91
CA TYR A 158 -15.58 10.09 -44.15
C TYR A 158 -14.78 9.39 -45.24
N ALA A 159 -15.36 8.34 -45.80
CA ALA A 159 -14.77 7.58 -46.86
C ALA A 159 -15.70 7.55 -48.10
N ARG A 160 -15.19 7.90 -49.27
CA ARG A 160 -15.97 7.90 -50.49
C ARG A 160 -15.10 7.66 -51.72
N SER A 161 -15.67 6.91 -52.67
CA SER A 161 -15.05 6.67 -53.97
C SER A 161 -15.72 7.50 -55.07
N PHE A 162 -14.91 8.11 -55.93
CA PHE A 162 -15.35 8.86 -57.08
C PHE A 162 -14.59 8.32 -58.33
N GLY A 163 -15.23 7.43 -59.11
CA GLY A 163 -14.58 6.71 -60.16
C GLY A 163 -13.41 5.87 -59.66
N ASP A 164 -12.20 6.10 -60.16
CA ASP A 164 -10.98 5.39 -59.75
C ASP A 164 -10.29 6.02 -58.53
N ASN A 165 -10.82 7.10 -57.99
CA ASN A 165 -10.24 7.80 -56.84
C ASN A 165 -11.00 7.47 -55.55
N ASN A 166 -10.23 7.15 -54.49
CA ASN A 166 -10.76 6.86 -53.18
C ASN A 166 -10.25 7.95 -52.20
N PHE A 167 -11.17 8.52 -51.44
CA PHE A 167 -10.88 9.51 -50.39
C PHE A 167 -11.26 8.92 -49.04
N ASP A 168 -10.35 9.03 -48.09
CA ASP A 168 -10.58 8.68 -46.69
C ASP A 168 -10.00 9.82 -45.82
N ILE A 169 -10.84 10.41 -44.99
CA ILE A 169 -10.49 11.51 -44.10
C ILE A 169 -10.93 11.12 -42.70
N LEU A 170 -10.00 11.25 -41.73
CA LEU A 170 -10.26 11.07 -40.31
C LEU A 170 -9.93 12.37 -39.57
N LEU A 171 -10.90 12.85 -38.81
CA LEU A 171 -10.73 13.94 -37.85
C LEU A 171 -10.99 13.40 -36.47
N GLY A 172 -10.13 13.76 -35.50
CA GLY A 172 -10.25 13.34 -34.13
C GLY A 172 -10.06 14.48 -33.17
N HIS A 173 -10.84 14.45 -32.09
CA HIS A 173 -10.66 15.26 -30.90
C HIS A 173 -10.61 14.35 -29.69
N GLU A 174 -9.70 14.66 -28.75
CA GLU A 174 -9.53 13.91 -27.52
C GLU A 174 -9.48 14.88 -26.34
N TYR A 175 -10.18 14.50 -25.28
CA TYR A 175 -10.13 15.16 -23.99
C TYR A 175 -9.73 14.14 -22.93
N TYR A 176 -8.63 14.41 -22.21
CA TYR A 176 -8.12 13.59 -21.13
C TYR A 176 -7.97 14.43 -19.87
N ASP A 177 -8.49 13.91 -18.74
CA ASP A 177 -8.32 14.52 -17.42
C ASP A 177 -7.83 13.43 -16.44
N TYR A 178 -6.78 13.74 -15.68
CA TYR A 178 -6.19 12.89 -14.67
C TYR A 178 -6.13 13.64 -13.35
N ARG A 179 -6.57 12.99 -12.28
CA ARG A 179 -6.52 13.56 -10.94
C ARG A 179 -6.00 12.58 -9.93
N TYR A 180 -5.12 13.06 -9.09
CA TYR A 180 -4.52 12.34 -7.98
C TYR A 180 -4.85 13.04 -6.67
N TYR A 181 -5.26 12.27 -5.66
CA TYR A 181 -5.48 12.74 -4.30
C TYR A 181 -4.72 11.84 -3.35
N GLU A 182 -4.09 12.46 -2.36
CA GLU A 182 -3.44 11.76 -1.26
C GLU A 182 -3.81 12.42 0.06
N LEU A 183 -4.08 11.60 1.06
CA LEU A 183 -4.26 11.99 2.45
C LEU A 183 -3.48 11.03 3.32
N GLY A 184 -2.59 11.55 4.16
CA GLY A 184 -1.79 10.78 5.09
C GLY A 184 -1.82 11.39 6.49
N ALA A 185 -1.80 10.54 7.51
CA ALA A 185 -1.65 10.94 8.89
C ALA A 185 -0.91 9.86 9.68
N SER A 186 -0.14 10.30 10.67
CA SER A 186 0.62 9.44 11.58
C SER A 186 0.42 9.89 13.01
N LYS A 187 0.32 8.93 13.94
CA LYS A 187 0.33 9.17 15.38
C LYS A 187 1.19 8.15 16.09
N SER A 188 1.72 8.54 17.23
CA SER A 188 2.50 7.69 18.13
C SER A 188 1.94 7.69 19.56
N GLN A 189 2.52 6.89 20.43
CA GLN A 189 2.03 6.59 21.78
C GLN A 189 0.63 5.97 21.76
N MET A 190 0.57 4.73 21.33
CA MET A 190 -0.66 3.95 21.30
C MET A 190 -1.14 3.63 22.73
N PHE A 191 -2.44 3.80 22.98
CA PHE A 191 -3.06 3.36 24.24
C PHE A 191 -3.08 1.83 24.37
N SER A 192 -3.24 1.14 23.26
CA SER A 192 -3.37 -0.30 23.22
C SER A 192 -3.14 -0.79 21.79
N GLN A 193 -2.49 -1.93 21.66
CA GLN A 193 -2.30 -2.60 20.37
C GLN A 193 -3.64 -3.02 19.70
N GLY A 194 -4.72 -3.14 20.47
CA GLY A 194 -6.04 -3.52 19.95
C GLY A 194 -6.70 -2.42 19.12
N ASN A 195 -6.39 -1.16 19.38
CA ASN A 195 -6.89 -0.03 18.59
C ASN A 195 -5.88 0.38 17.53
N LYS A 196 -6.13 0.01 16.29
CA LYS A 196 -5.28 0.25 15.13
C LYS A 196 -5.65 1.51 14.34
N GLU A 197 -6.48 2.37 14.93
CA GLU A 197 -6.90 3.64 14.33
C GLU A 197 -6.11 4.82 14.92
N LEU A 198 -6.11 5.95 14.21
CA LEU A 198 -5.40 7.16 14.65
C LEU A 198 -5.87 7.66 16.03
N ASP A 199 -7.15 7.44 16.36
CA ASP A 199 -7.71 7.78 17.67
C ASP A 199 -7.20 6.86 18.80
N GLY A 200 -6.52 5.77 18.46
CA GLY A 200 -5.84 4.88 19.39
C GLY A 200 -4.46 5.34 19.83
N ALA A 201 -4.00 6.51 19.39
CA ALA A 201 -2.70 7.08 19.70
C ALA A 201 -2.80 8.57 20.05
N ILE A 202 -1.90 9.03 20.92
CA ILE A 202 -2.00 10.35 21.57
C ILE A 202 -1.22 11.44 20.83
N ILE A 203 0.02 11.14 20.43
CA ILE A 203 0.94 12.14 19.90
C ILE A 203 0.80 12.19 18.39
N ASP A 204 0.47 13.37 17.87
CA ASP A 204 0.45 13.63 16.45
C ASP A 204 1.87 13.50 15.87
N GLY A 205 2.01 12.66 14.86
CA GLY A 205 3.26 12.54 14.11
C GLY A 205 3.49 13.78 13.24
N GLN A 206 4.75 14.02 12.92
CA GLN A 206 5.07 15.01 11.89
C GLN A 206 4.68 14.43 10.54
N GLY A 207 3.69 15.02 9.85
CA GLY A 207 3.39 14.64 8.49
C GLY A 207 1.94 14.27 8.18
N ALA A 208 0.97 14.91 8.82
CA ALA A 208 -0.35 14.96 8.19
C ALA A 208 -0.19 15.76 6.88
N SER A 209 -0.45 15.13 5.76
CA SER A 209 -0.34 15.74 4.44
C SER A 209 -1.57 15.47 3.60
N SER A 210 -1.93 16.43 2.78
CA SER A 210 -2.93 16.21 1.74
C SER A 210 -2.43 16.82 0.44
N TYR A 211 -2.65 16.14 -0.66
CA TYR A 211 -2.29 16.58 -2.00
C TYR A 211 -3.45 16.35 -2.97
N LYS A 212 -3.60 17.30 -3.92
CA LYS A 212 -4.62 17.23 -4.97
C LYS A 212 -4.02 17.63 -6.31
#